data_f665106805eb7fc3e72218baf721e3fd
#
_entry.id   f665106805eb7fc3e72218baf721e3fd
#
_cell.length_a   1.000
_cell.length_b   1.000
_cell.length_c   1.000
_cell.angle_alpha   90.00
_cell.angle_beta   90.00
_cell.angle_gamma   90.00
#
_symmetry.space_group_name_H-M   'P 1'
#
loop_
_entity.id
_entity.type
_entity.pdbx_description
1 polymer ?
#
loop_
_entity_poly.entity_id
_entity_poly.type
_entity_poly.pdbx_seq_one_letter_code
_entity_poly.pdbx_strand_id
1 'polypeptide(L)'
;MLFLYSVLVTCCAILLVAGIVEQRRHYSNLNLIPTRVLVNGIRGKSSITRLCAGALRGGGLNTVAKTTGTAARFIHPDATEEPVYRKFGIANVVEQIGIVRRAAAYNPDALVIECMAVMPALQEINQSKLIRSTIGVLCNVREDHLAEMGPTLDDVARSLSRSMPEGGICVTAEKERFHILQEEADARGCRLLYADPETVTDEQLRGFSWFTFKENVAIALAVAELLGVDRETALQGMYDAPPDPGVLSVERYRTHEGKRLRFANVFAANDPESTLMNINQLLDLGAIHRPLNVVINCRPDRVERNGQMGEIIPDLEPGHVFVIGHPAKSAIDAIPVEYRSRAVDLGGDRRDPEEFMTRLLGMLDPDSSLVAIGNIHGQGEVLLEHLAELPADDSAGGTSEPIHAGSGAYSVPEHLETAPLCVPHIDSHQRYPEAYEARYADPHHVAEPYHVPDWSQTVQLPAQRDAGRQLHPHDEPVACPPDPWPALEDTVHGPHSRPAAPQGVVGPRRSFEPRTPFTAPVEDVQHWHSSGEPR
;
A
#
# COMPACT_ATOMS: atom_id res chain seq x y z
N MET A 1 5.51 -47.79 -22.42
CA MET A 1 5.98 -47.44 -21.06
C MET A 1 7.32 -46.69 -21.10
N LEU A 2 8.40 -47.27 -21.64
CA LEU A 2 9.74 -46.64 -21.66
C LEU A 2 9.74 -45.25 -22.33
N PHE A 3 9.03 -45.07 -23.44
CA PHE A 3 8.87 -43.79 -24.13
C PHE A 3 8.22 -42.72 -23.24
N LEU A 4 7.14 -43.07 -22.50
CA LEU A 4 6.46 -42.13 -21.61
C LEU A 4 7.37 -41.68 -20.45
N TYR A 5 8.14 -42.61 -19.86
CA TYR A 5 9.14 -42.26 -18.83
C TYR A 5 10.24 -41.34 -19.38
N SER A 6 10.74 -41.61 -20.60
CA SER A 6 11.78 -40.74 -21.20
C SER A 6 11.26 -39.33 -21.46
N VAL A 7 10.01 -39.18 -21.93
CA VAL A 7 9.37 -37.86 -22.12
C VAL A 7 9.22 -37.15 -20.79
N LEU A 8 8.72 -37.82 -19.74
CA LEU A 8 8.55 -37.25 -18.41
C LEU A 8 9.89 -36.75 -17.84
N VAL A 9 10.93 -37.61 -17.86
CA VAL A 9 12.26 -37.26 -17.36
C VAL A 9 12.84 -36.08 -18.16
N THR A 10 12.68 -36.05 -19.46
CA THR A 10 13.15 -34.96 -20.31
C THR A 10 12.43 -33.64 -19.97
N CYS A 11 11.10 -33.66 -19.83
CA CYS A 11 10.33 -32.49 -19.42
C CYS A 11 10.76 -31.98 -18.03
N CYS A 12 10.90 -32.88 -17.05
CA CYS A 12 11.39 -32.52 -15.71
C CYS A 12 12.80 -31.91 -15.75
N ALA A 13 13.71 -32.48 -16.57
CA ALA A 13 15.06 -31.93 -16.73
C ALA A 13 15.04 -30.53 -17.37
N ILE A 14 14.20 -30.30 -18.38
CA ILE A 14 14.05 -28.99 -19.01
C ILE A 14 13.51 -27.97 -18.00
N LEU A 15 12.47 -28.32 -17.26
CA LEU A 15 11.89 -27.44 -16.22
C LEU A 15 12.90 -27.12 -15.12
N LEU A 16 13.68 -28.11 -14.67
CA LEU A 16 14.73 -27.92 -13.66
C LEU A 16 15.80 -26.96 -14.17
N VAL A 17 16.30 -27.16 -15.39
CA VAL A 17 17.31 -26.27 -16.01
C VAL A 17 16.74 -24.86 -16.17
N ALA A 18 15.50 -24.73 -16.66
CA ALA A 18 14.84 -23.43 -16.79
C ALA A 18 14.74 -22.71 -15.44
N GLY A 19 14.33 -23.41 -14.38
CA GLY A 19 14.25 -22.86 -13.01
C GLY A 19 15.63 -22.42 -12.48
N ILE A 20 16.68 -23.21 -12.70
CA ILE A 20 18.06 -22.85 -12.32
C ILE A 20 18.51 -21.60 -13.07
N VAL A 21 18.24 -21.50 -14.37
CA VAL A 21 18.60 -20.33 -15.19
C VAL A 21 17.85 -19.08 -14.71
N GLU A 22 16.55 -19.19 -14.44
CA GLU A 22 15.74 -18.10 -13.92
C GLU A 22 16.28 -17.61 -12.56
N GLN A 23 16.54 -18.53 -11.63
CA GLN A 23 17.09 -18.20 -10.31
C GLN A 23 18.46 -17.51 -10.42
N ARG A 24 19.36 -18.02 -11.27
CA ARG A 24 20.67 -17.39 -11.49
C ARG A 24 20.53 -15.98 -12.06
N ARG A 25 19.65 -15.79 -13.04
CA ARG A 25 19.36 -14.47 -13.62
C ARG A 25 18.78 -13.51 -12.55
N HIS A 26 17.86 -14.01 -11.74
CA HIS A 26 17.29 -13.20 -10.66
C HIS A 26 18.35 -12.74 -9.66
N TYR A 27 19.22 -13.65 -9.20
CA TYR A 27 20.31 -13.28 -8.28
C TYR A 27 21.36 -12.36 -8.93
N SER A 28 21.62 -12.54 -10.22
CA SER A 28 22.47 -11.60 -10.98
C SER A 28 21.85 -10.19 -10.98
N ASN A 29 20.54 -10.07 -11.20
CA ASN A 29 19.84 -8.78 -11.15
C ASN A 29 19.88 -8.15 -9.74
N LEU A 30 19.70 -8.95 -8.68
CA LEU A 30 19.83 -8.47 -7.31
C LEU A 30 21.23 -7.92 -7.00
N ASN A 31 22.27 -8.55 -7.53
CA ASN A 31 23.66 -8.12 -7.34
C ASN A 31 23.98 -6.80 -8.05
N LEU A 32 23.19 -6.41 -9.07
CA LEU A 32 23.31 -5.10 -9.72
C LEU A 32 22.69 -3.97 -8.89
N ILE A 33 21.97 -4.28 -7.82
CA ILE A 33 21.30 -3.31 -6.97
C ILE A 33 21.94 -3.37 -5.57
N PRO A 34 22.90 -2.49 -5.26
CA PRO A 34 23.67 -2.58 -4.01
C PRO A 34 22.80 -2.35 -2.77
N THR A 35 21.90 -1.38 -2.81
CA THR A 35 20.97 -1.10 -1.70
C THR A 35 19.56 -1.54 -2.04
N ARG A 36 19.00 -2.38 -1.18
CA ARG A 36 17.63 -2.88 -1.32
C ARG A 36 16.89 -2.65 -0.01
N VAL A 37 15.95 -1.72 -0.03
CA VAL A 37 15.10 -1.36 1.10
C VAL A 37 13.75 -2.07 0.95
N LEU A 38 13.42 -2.97 1.87
CA LEU A 38 12.13 -3.65 1.92
C LEU A 38 11.26 -3.02 3.00
N VAL A 39 10.16 -2.39 2.58
CA VAL A 39 9.23 -1.72 3.49
C VAL A 39 8.04 -2.63 3.80
N ASN A 40 7.85 -2.97 5.07
CA ASN A 40 6.75 -3.78 5.57
C ASN A 40 6.07 -3.10 6.78
N GLY A 41 4.96 -3.65 7.25
CA GLY A 41 4.15 -3.11 8.34
C GLY A 41 2.67 -3.17 8.00
N ILE A 42 1.82 -2.70 8.88
CA ILE A 42 0.37 -2.73 8.65
C ILE A 42 -0.08 -1.50 7.85
N ARG A 43 0.26 -0.31 8.30
CA ARG A 43 -0.15 0.97 7.68
C ARG A 43 1.04 1.80 7.24
N GLY A 44 0.85 2.66 6.24
CA GLY A 44 1.85 3.62 5.78
C GLY A 44 2.94 3.07 4.84
N LYS A 45 2.92 1.79 4.47
CA LYS A 45 3.94 1.16 3.62
C LYS A 45 4.21 1.93 2.32
N SER A 46 3.16 2.25 1.55
CA SER A 46 3.30 2.97 0.28
C SER A 46 3.85 4.39 0.49
N SER A 47 3.36 5.10 1.50
CA SER A 47 3.85 6.45 1.83
C SER A 47 5.32 6.42 2.22
N ILE A 48 5.73 5.51 3.12
CA ILE A 48 7.14 5.37 3.54
C ILE A 48 8.02 4.96 2.36
N THR A 49 7.55 4.07 1.47
CA THR A 49 8.27 3.70 0.26
C THR A 49 8.55 4.91 -0.62
N ARG A 50 7.57 5.80 -0.80
CA ARG A 50 7.70 7.04 -1.57
C ARG A 50 8.62 8.06 -0.88
N LEU A 51 8.47 8.24 0.43
CA LEU A 51 9.32 9.12 1.23
C LEU A 51 10.78 8.67 1.20
N CYS A 52 11.06 7.39 1.45
CA CYS A 52 12.42 6.85 1.34
C CYS A 52 13.00 7.06 -0.06
N ALA A 53 12.22 6.76 -1.11
CA ALA A 53 12.70 6.95 -2.47
C ALA A 53 12.92 8.43 -2.81
N GLY A 54 12.07 9.33 -2.35
CA GLY A 54 12.22 10.78 -2.48
C GLY A 54 13.48 11.29 -1.80
N ALA A 55 13.68 10.92 -0.52
CA ALA A 55 14.85 11.27 0.25
C ALA A 55 16.17 10.84 -0.43
N LEU A 56 16.21 9.60 -0.92
CA LEU A 56 17.39 9.07 -1.59
C LEU A 56 17.67 9.77 -2.94
N ARG A 57 16.61 10.04 -3.73
CA ARG A 57 16.74 10.82 -4.97
C ARG A 57 17.21 12.25 -4.69
N GLY A 58 16.68 12.90 -3.66
CA GLY A 58 17.15 14.22 -3.20
C GLY A 58 18.64 14.21 -2.90
N GLY A 59 19.15 13.14 -2.28
CA GLY A 59 20.56 12.89 -2.04
C GLY A 59 21.39 12.52 -3.29
N GLY A 60 20.78 12.51 -4.48
CA GLY A 60 21.46 12.22 -5.75
C GLY A 60 21.65 10.74 -6.04
N LEU A 61 21.06 9.82 -5.26
CA LEU A 61 21.09 8.38 -5.54
C LEU A 61 20.11 8.03 -6.67
N ASN A 62 20.57 7.27 -7.65
CA ASN A 62 19.73 6.68 -8.68
C ASN A 62 18.78 5.65 -8.04
N THR A 63 17.55 6.06 -7.77
CA THR A 63 16.62 5.30 -6.93
C THR A 63 15.37 4.90 -7.70
N VAL A 64 15.13 3.59 -7.78
CA VAL A 64 13.88 3.00 -8.26
C VAL A 64 13.01 2.62 -7.07
N ALA A 65 11.69 2.80 -7.17
CA ALA A 65 10.79 2.34 -6.13
C ALA A 65 9.58 1.58 -6.68
N LYS A 66 8.92 0.79 -5.81
CA LYS A 66 7.69 0.08 -6.16
C LYS A 66 6.76 0.01 -4.95
N THR A 67 5.54 0.52 -5.13
CA THR A 67 4.46 0.39 -4.16
C THR A 67 3.55 -0.79 -4.50
N THR A 68 2.80 -1.29 -3.50
CA THR A 68 1.88 -2.42 -3.71
C THR A 68 0.43 -2.07 -3.46
N GLY A 69 0.14 -1.08 -2.68
CA GLY A 69 -1.17 -0.66 -2.21
C GLY A 69 -2.33 -0.82 -3.20
N THR A 70 -3.38 -0.09 -3.00
CA THR A 70 -4.58 -0.14 -3.84
C THR A 70 -4.28 0.18 -5.31
N ALA A 71 -3.33 1.10 -5.56
CA ALA A 71 -2.82 1.44 -6.88
C ALA A 71 -1.30 1.17 -6.94
N ALA A 72 -0.91 -0.09 -7.20
CA ALA A 72 0.49 -0.44 -7.30
C ALA A 72 1.21 0.35 -8.40
N ARG A 73 2.33 1.00 -8.04
CA ARG A 73 3.13 1.83 -8.96
C ARG A 73 4.58 1.36 -9.02
N PHE A 74 5.15 1.41 -10.22
CA PHE A 74 6.59 1.36 -10.42
C PHE A 74 7.06 2.79 -10.63
N ILE A 75 7.97 3.25 -9.77
CA ILE A 75 8.45 4.64 -9.74
C ILE A 75 9.87 4.66 -10.27
N HIS A 76 10.06 5.40 -11.36
CA HIS A 76 11.33 5.53 -12.07
C HIS A 76 12.32 6.42 -11.31
N PRO A 77 13.62 6.42 -11.72
CA PRO A 77 14.61 7.30 -11.10
C PRO A 77 14.30 8.80 -11.20
N ASP A 78 13.61 9.22 -12.23
CA ASP A 78 13.16 10.60 -12.46
C ASP A 78 11.84 10.95 -11.71
N ALA A 79 11.38 10.09 -10.83
CA ALA A 79 10.12 10.17 -10.08
C ALA A 79 8.84 10.03 -10.92
N THR A 80 8.92 9.84 -12.24
CA THR A 80 7.75 9.43 -13.02
C THR A 80 7.30 8.04 -12.62
N GLU A 81 6.02 7.75 -12.77
CA GLU A 81 5.47 6.47 -12.31
C GLU A 81 4.48 5.87 -13.32
N GLU A 82 4.38 4.56 -13.28
CA GLU A 82 3.44 3.81 -14.09
C GLU A 82 2.75 2.72 -13.28
N PRO A 83 1.53 2.34 -13.64
CA PRO A 83 0.82 1.23 -12.99
C PRO A 83 1.59 -0.07 -13.14
N VAL A 84 1.63 -0.89 -12.07
CA VAL A 84 2.12 -2.26 -12.14
C VAL A 84 1.05 -3.15 -12.75
N TYR A 85 1.27 -3.55 -14.00
CA TYR A 85 0.34 -4.43 -14.70
C TYR A 85 0.34 -5.85 -14.12
N ARG A 86 -0.82 -6.34 -13.72
CA ARG A 86 -1.04 -7.70 -13.21
C ARG A 86 -1.89 -8.49 -14.18
N LYS A 87 -1.26 -9.40 -14.91
CA LYS A 87 -1.90 -10.20 -15.99
C LYS A 87 -3.20 -10.91 -15.57
N PHE A 88 -3.32 -11.27 -14.29
CA PHE A 88 -4.49 -11.99 -13.75
C PHE A 88 -5.25 -11.20 -12.68
N GLY A 89 -5.00 -9.91 -12.54
CA GLY A 89 -5.65 -9.04 -11.55
C GLY A 89 -5.28 -9.34 -10.09
N ILE A 90 -4.60 -10.45 -9.81
CA ILE A 90 -4.27 -10.90 -8.45
C ILE A 90 -2.81 -10.57 -8.13
N ALA A 91 -2.59 -9.95 -6.96
CA ALA A 91 -1.26 -9.70 -6.44
C ALA A 91 -0.58 -11.02 -6.04
N ASN A 92 0.66 -11.23 -6.51
CA ASN A 92 1.44 -12.43 -6.21
C ASN A 92 2.89 -12.04 -5.94
N VAL A 93 3.50 -12.61 -4.87
CA VAL A 93 4.88 -12.32 -4.49
C VAL A 93 5.90 -12.60 -5.61
N VAL A 94 5.59 -13.51 -6.53
CA VAL A 94 6.42 -13.83 -7.71
C VAL A 94 6.57 -12.62 -8.66
N GLU A 95 5.63 -11.66 -8.65
CA GLU A 95 5.75 -10.43 -9.45
C GLU A 95 7.04 -9.67 -9.12
N GLN A 96 7.59 -9.82 -7.90
CA GLN A 96 8.83 -9.16 -7.47
C GLN A 96 10.05 -9.56 -8.31
N ILE A 97 10.08 -10.77 -8.89
CA ILE A 97 11.15 -11.20 -9.82
C ILE A 97 11.18 -10.28 -11.05
N GLY A 98 9.99 -10.00 -11.61
CA GLY A 98 9.84 -9.09 -12.74
C GLY A 98 10.23 -7.65 -12.39
N ILE A 99 9.82 -7.18 -11.20
CA ILE A 99 10.15 -5.85 -10.69
C ILE A 99 11.67 -5.69 -10.50
N VAL A 100 12.34 -6.64 -9.83
CA VAL A 100 13.81 -6.63 -9.64
C VAL A 100 14.54 -6.61 -10.98
N ARG A 101 14.11 -7.45 -11.95
CA ARG A 101 14.71 -7.47 -13.29
C ARG A 101 14.56 -6.12 -13.99
N ARG A 102 13.40 -5.48 -13.86
CA ARG A 102 13.13 -4.19 -14.44
C ARG A 102 13.93 -3.07 -13.76
N ALA A 103 13.97 -3.08 -12.41
CA ALA A 103 14.76 -2.13 -11.63
C ALA A 103 16.26 -2.23 -11.98
N ALA A 104 16.81 -3.45 -12.08
CA ALA A 104 18.20 -3.68 -12.42
C ALA A 104 18.61 -3.08 -13.77
N ALA A 105 17.67 -2.94 -14.73
CA ALA A 105 17.96 -2.32 -16.04
C ALA A 105 18.33 -0.82 -15.93
N TYR A 106 17.97 -0.15 -14.84
CA TYR A 106 18.35 1.24 -14.57
C TYR A 106 19.72 1.38 -13.88
N ASN A 107 20.38 0.25 -13.52
CA ASN A 107 21.59 0.23 -12.68
C ASN A 107 21.46 1.15 -11.46
N PRO A 108 20.43 0.96 -10.60
CA PRO A 108 20.14 1.88 -9.53
C PRO A 108 21.12 1.69 -8.36
N ASP A 109 21.38 2.78 -7.64
CA ASP A 109 22.08 2.74 -6.36
C ASP A 109 21.19 2.13 -5.27
N ALA A 110 19.87 2.38 -5.38
CA ALA A 110 18.88 1.88 -4.43
C ALA A 110 17.57 1.42 -5.10
N LEU A 111 17.01 0.33 -4.57
CA LEU A 111 15.64 -0.10 -4.82
C LEU A 111 14.86 -0.03 -3.51
N VAL A 112 13.82 0.78 -3.47
CA VAL A 112 12.87 0.83 -2.34
C VAL A 112 11.60 0.11 -2.75
N ILE A 113 11.29 -1.00 -2.08
CA ILE A 113 10.19 -1.88 -2.50
C ILE A 113 9.28 -2.23 -1.33
N GLU A 114 7.98 -2.07 -1.54
CA GLU A 114 6.97 -2.42 -0.56
C GLU A 114 6.71 -3.93 -0.54
N CYS A 115 6.64 -4.51 0.65
CA CYS A 115 6.24 -5.89 0.88
C CYS A 115 4.75 -6.06 0.58
N MET A 116 4.44 -7.02 -0.29
CA MET A 116 3.07 -7.35 -0.65
C MET A 116 2.54 -8.62 0.03
N ALA A 117 3.38 -9.31 0.77
CA ALA A 117 3.04 -10.54 1.44
C ALA A 117 2.33 -10.26 2.77
N VAL A 118 1.25 -10.99 3.02
CA VAL A 118 0.51 -10.98 4.29
C VAL A 118 0.95 -12.16 5.15
N MET A 119 0.91 -13.38 4.60
CA MET A 119 1.27 -14.60 5.34
C MET A 119 2.75 -14.59 5.75
N PRO A 120 3.10 -14.99 7.00
CA PRO A 120 4.47 -14.99 7.51
C PRO A 120 5.46 -15.73 6.61
N ALA A 121 5.08 -16.91 6.09
CA ALA A 121 5.93 -17.70 5.20
C ALA A 121 6.21 -16.99 3.87
N LEU A 122 5.23 -16.23 3.33
CA LEU A 122 5.43 -15.45 2.11
C LEU A 122 6.25 -14.19 2.37
N GLN A 123 6.16 -13.57 3.55
CA GLN A 123 7.04 -12.46 3.97
C GLN A 123 8.49 -12.94 4.03
N GLU A 124 8.74 -14.11 4.62
CA GLU A 124 10.07 -14.74 4.68
C GLU A 124 10.63 -15.04 3.28
N ILE A 125 9.82 -15.61 2.38
CA ILE A 125 10.22 -15.87 0.99
C ILE A 125 10.51 -14.55 0.26
N ASN A 126 9.66 -13.56 0.43
CA ASN A 126 9.84 -12.24 -0.18
C ASN A 126 11.18 -11.62 0.24
N GLN A 127 11.52 -11.69 1.55
CA GLN A 127 12.78 -11.20 2.07
C GLN A 127 13.97 -12.08 1.62
N SER A 128 13.95 -13.38 1.93
CA SER A 128 15.15 -14.24 1.85
C SER A 128 15.47 -14.67 0.42
N LYS A 129 14.49 -14.70 -0.49
CA LYS A 129 14.64 -15.24 -1.85
C LYS A 129 14.42 -14.21 -2.94
N LEU A 130 13.43 -13.31 -2.78
CA LEU A 130 13.00 -12.44 -3.88
C LEU A 130 13.68 -11.06 -3.83
N ILE A 131 13.89 -10.48 -2.64
CA ILE A 131 14.46 -9.13 -2.50
C ILE A 131 15.86 -9.17 -1.87
N ARG A 132 16.05 -9.99 -0.84
CA ARG A 132 17.30 -10.06 -0.05
C ARG A 132 17.72 -8.66 0.39
N SER A 133 16.80 -7.95 1.06
CA SER A 133 17.02 -6.56 1.44
C SER A 133 18.27 -6.40 2.30
N THR A 134 18.96 -5.28 2.12
CA THR A 134 20.09 -4.83 2.94
C THR A 134 19.60 -3.98 4.09
N ILE A 135 18.48 -3.28 3.87
CA ILE A 135 17.78 -2.49 4.87
C ILE A 135 16.31 -2.94 4.89
N GLY A 136 15.80 -3.30 6.06
CA GLY A 136 14.39 -3.51 6.32
C GLY A 136 13.75 -2.27 6.92
N VAL A 137 12.47 -2.09 6.68
CA VAL A 137 11.63 -1.10 7.36
C VAL A 137 10.40 -1.81 7.89
N LEU A 138 10.12 -1.65 9.19
CA LEU A 138 8.85 -2.04 9.81
C LEU A 138 8.13 -0.78 10.26
N CYS A 139 7.05 -0.42 9.55
CA CYS A 139 6.33 0.84 9.77
C CYS A 139 5.69 0.89 11.16
N ASN A 140 4.83 -0.07 11.43
CA ASN A 140 4.07 -0.20 12.68
C ASN A 140 3.45 -1.59 12.80
N VAL A 141 2.96 -1.90 14.01
CA VAL A 141 2.17 -3.10 14.35
C VAL A 141 0.78 -2.62 14.75
N ARG A 142 -0.23 -3.00 13.98
CA ARG A 142 -1.64 -2.63 14.19
C ARG A 142 -2.53 -3.85 13.98
N GLU A 143 -3.79 -3.74 14.34
CA GLU A 143 -4.80 -4.77 14.08
C GLU A 143 -5.15 -4.80 12.59
N ASP A 144 -4.73 -5.86 11.89
CA ASP A 144 -5.13 -6.18 10.52
C ASP A 144 -4.66 -7.61 10.20
N HIS A 145 -5.39 -8.31 9.36
CA HIS A 145 -5.02 -9.66 8.89
C HIS A 145 -4.72 -10.66 10.03
N LEU A 146 -5.48 -10.60 11.12
CA LEU A 146 -5.26 -11.45 12.30
C LEU A 146 -5.40 -12.95 11.97
N ALA A 147 -6.22 -13.30 10.99
CA ALA A 147 -6.38 -14.68 10.54
C ALA A 147 -5.09 -15.27 9.94
N GLU A 148 -4.29 -14.43 9.27
CA GLU A 148 -3.06 -14.86 8.60
C GLU A 148 -1.81 -14.63 9.46
N MET A 149 -1.78 -13.53 10.25
CA MET A 149 -0.59 -13.12 11.01
C MET A 149 -0.58 -13.62 12.45
N GLY A 150 -1.75 -14.00 12.98
CA GLY A 150 -1.94 -14.45 14.37
C GLY A 150 -2.93 -13.58 15.13
N PRO A 151 -3.57 -14.16 16.19
CA PRO A 151 -4.71 -13.55 16.87
C PRO A 151 -4.37 -12.33 17.73
N THR A 152 -3.08 -12.13 18.06
CA THR A 152 -2.64 -11.03 18.92
C THR A 152 -1.70 -10.09 18.17
N LEU A 153 -1.60 -8.85 18.64
CA LEU A 153 -0.65 -7.89 18.09
C LEU A 153 0.82 -8.33 18.27
N ASP A 154 1.12 -9.13 19.27
CA ASP A 154 2.45 -9.73 19.45
C ASP A 154 2.76 -10.76 18.36
N ASP A 155 1.75 -11.55 17.95
CA ASP A 155 1.88 -12.46 16.83
C ASP A 155 2.04 -11.70 15.51
N VAL A 156 1.31 -10.60 15.35
CA VAL A 156 1.47 -9.69 14.20
C VAL A 156 2.90 -9.14 14.15
N ALA A 157 3.46 -8.70 15.28
CA ALA A 157 4.84 -8.25 15.37
C ALA A 157 5.83 -9.32 14.92
N ARG A 158 5.70 -10.56 15.43
CA ARG A 158 6.52 -11.71 15.01
C ARG A 158 6.34 -12.07 13.55
N SER A 159 5.11 -11.97 13.04
CA SER A 159 4.82 -12.19 11.61
C SER A 159 5.53 -11.17 10.73
N LEU A 160 5.40 -9.88 11.04
CA LEU A 160 6.03 -8.80 10.28
C LEU A 160 7.57 -8.89 10.32
N SER A 161 8.14 -9.36 11.42
CA SER A 161 9.59 -9.55 11.58
C SER A 161 10.19 -10.57 10.62
N ARG A 162 9.35 -11.42 9.96
CA ARG A 162 9.79 -12.29 8.88
C ARG A 162 10.35 -11.56 7.66
N SER A 163 10.04 -10.28 7.51
CA SER A 163 10.59 -9.42 6.46
C SER A 163 11.90 -8.71 6.85
N MET A 164 12.40 -8.87 8.06
CA MET A 164 13.70 -8.32 8.48
C MET A 164 14.85 -8.97 7.71
N PRO A 165 15.86 -8.20 7.29
CA PRO A 165 17.04 -8.76 6.64
C PRO A 165 17.85 -9.67 7.58
N GLU A 166 18.51 -10.66 7.01
CA GLU A 166 19.51 -11.46 7.72
C GLU A 166 20.85 -10.72 7.71
N GLY A 167 21.38 -10.39 8.89
CA GLY A 167 22.66 -9.69 9.03
C GLY A 167 22.67 -8.24 8.53
N GLY A 168 21.49 -7.64 8.29
CA GLY A 168 21.34 -6.27 7.81
C GLY A 168 20.91 -5.29 8.91
N ILE A 169 20.24 -4.21 8.47
CA ILE A 169 19.68 -3.19 9.37
C ILE A 169 18.17 -3.13 9.17
N CYS A 170 17.40 -3.03 10.26
CA CYS A 170 15.97 -2.78 10.20
C CYS A 170 15.64 -1.48 10.94
N VAL A 171 14.83 -0.61 10.32
CA VAL A 171 14.39 0.67 10.90
C VAL A 171 12.91 0.55 11.25
N THR A 172 12.51 1.02 12.43
CA THR A 172 11.11 1.04 12.87
C THR A 172 10.82 2.26 13.73
N ALA A 173 9.56 2.72 13.69
CA ALA A 173 9.02 3.67 14.67
C ALA A 173 8.04 3.00 15.65
N GLU A 174 7.91 1.66 15.61
CA GLU A 174 7.08 0.90 16.55
C GLU A 174 7.73 0.92 17.94
N LYS A 175 7.04 1.51 18.90
CA LYS A 175 7.53 1.67 20.26
C LYS A 175 7.02 0.60 21.22
N GLU A 176 5.72 0.31 21.14
CA GLU A 176 5.06 -0.58 22.12
C GLU A 176 5.59 -2.01 22.06
N ARG A 177 5.84 -2.52 20.86
CA ARG A 177 6.33 -3.89 20.62
C ARG A 177 7.78 -3.93 20.19
N PHE A 178 8.52 -2.85 20.47
CA PHE A 178 9.94 -2.76 20.14
C PHE A 178 10.75 -3.94 20.70
N HIS A 179 10.45 -4.38 21.93
CA HIS A 179 11.12 -5.51 22.55
C HIS A 179 10.96 -6.82 21.76
N ILE A 180 9.76 -7.10 21.21
CA ILE A 180 9.51 -8.29 20.37
C ILE A 180 10.29 -8.16 19.05
N LEU A 181 10.25 -6.98 18.44
CA LEU A 181 11.01 -6.73 17.21
C LEU A 181 12.51 -6.86 17.43
N GLN A 182 13.03 -6.48 18.62
CA GLN A 182 14.43 -6.63 18.97
C GLN A 182 14.82 -8.10 19.14
N GLU A 183 14.01 -8.91 19.82
CA GLU A 183 14.24 -10.37 19.95
C GLU A 183 14.33 -11.05 18.58
N GLU A 184 13.41 -10.73 17.67
CA GLU A 184 13.39 -11.29 16.31
C GLU A 184 14.56 -10.78 15.46
N ALA A 185 14.97 -9.52 15.64
CA ALA A 185 16.14 -8.95 14.98
C ALA A 185 17.43 -9.63 15.44
N ASP A 186 17.60 -9.84 16.76
CA ASP A 186 18.75 -10.52 17.34
C ASP A 186 18.87 -11.95 16.81
N ALA A 187 17.74 -12.68 16.72
CA ALA A 187 17.69 -14.03 16.15
C ALA A 187 18.14 -14.10 14.68
N ARG A 188 18.03 -12.98 13.93
CA ARG A 188 18.43 -12.84 12.52
C ARG A 188 19.81 -12.21 12.34
N GLY A 189 20.48 -11.82 13.42
CA GLY A 189 21.70 -11.01 13.37
C GLY A 189 21.45 -9.66 12.69
N CYS A 190 20.23 -9.15 12.76
CA CYS A 190 19.80 -7.87 12.20
C CYS A 190 19.94 -6.77 13.26
N ARG A 191 20.52 -5.64 12.90
CA ARG A 191 20.57 -4.47 13.77
C ARG A 191 19.25 -3.72 13.69
N LEU A 192 18.48 -3.65 14.77
CA LEU A 192 17.25 -2.86 14.86
C LEU A 192 17.57 -1.41 15.26
N LEU A 193 16.99 -0.45 14.54
CA LEU A 193 17.10 0.98 14.83
C LEU A 193 15.71 1.56 15.07
N TYR A 194 15.56 2.28 16.18
CA TYR A 194 14.35 3.04 16.46
C TYR A 194 14.46 4.44 15.83
N ALA A 195 13.54 4.76 14.93
CA ALA A 195 13.38 6.09 14.35
C ALA A 195 12.39 6.87 15.22
N ASP A 196 12.90 7.77 16.05
CA ASP A 196 12.07 8.54 16.99
C ASP A 196 11.26 9.62 16.26
N PRO A 197 9.91 9.53 16.27
CA PRO A 197 9.03 10.52 15.66
C PRO A 197 9.20 11.95 16.23
N GLU A 198 9.59 12.07 17.49
CA GLU A 198 9.78 13.37 18.13
C GLU A 198 10.96 14.17 17.56
N THR A 199 11.83 13.53 16.79
CA THR A 199 12.88 14.22 16.04
C THR A 199 12.36 15.01 14.85
N VAL A 200 11.10 14.79 14.45
CA VAL A 200 10.44 15.49 13.33
C VAL A 200 9.59 16.62 13.88
N THR A 201 9.94 17.85 13.53
CA THR A 201 9.20 19.04 13.98
C THR A 201 7.92 19.24 13.16
N ASP A 202 6.96 19.95 13.75
CA ASP A 202 5.72 20.30 13.05
C ASP A 202 5.97 21.20 11.84
N GLU A 203 7.03 22.01 11.92
CA GLU A 203 7.46 22.86 10.80
C GLU A 203 7.94 22.02 9.61
N GLN A 204 8.68 20.93 9.88
CA GLN A 204 9.08 19.99 8.85
C GLN A 204 7.87 19.26 8.23
N LEU A 205 6.85 18.92 9.03
CA LEU A 205 5.61 18.35 8.48
C LEU A 205 4.85 19.34 7.58
N ARG A 206 4.88 20.64 7.90
CA ARG A 206 4.23 21.66 7.05
C ARG A 206 4.87 21.81 5.67
N GLY A 207 6.06 21.30 5.44
CA GLY A 207 6.70 21.27 4.13
C GLY A 207 6.06 20.32 3.12
N PHE A 208 5.27 19.33 3.60
CA PHE A 208 4.59 18.39 2.71
C PHE A 208 3.32 18.98 2.09
N SER A 209 3.11 18.71 0.81
CA SER A 209 1.88 19.06 0.09
C SER A 209 0.73 18.07 0.30
N TRP A 210 0.95 17.04 1.10
CA TRP A 210 -0.01 15.96 1.39
C TRP A 210 0.16 15.47 2.82
N PHE A 211 -0.87 14.81 3.36
CA PHE A 211 -0.88 14.36 4.75
C PHE A 211 0.09 13.21 5.00
N THR A 212 0.98 13.37 5.96
CA THR A 212 1.89 12.31 6.43
C THR A 212 2.08 12.40 7.94
N PHE A 213 2.60 11.33 8.53
CA PHE A 213 2.84 11.23 9.97
C PHE A 213 4.32 11.41 10.31
N LYS A 214 4.62 11.88 11.52
CA LYS A 214 5.99 12.02 12.04
C LYS A 214 6.77 10.71 11.95
N GLU A 215 6.11 9.59 12.28
CA GLU A 215 6.67 8.24 12.20
C GLU A 215 7.18 7.91 10.79
N ASN A 216 6.40 8.23 9.77
CA ASN A 216 6.75 7.94 8.38
C ASN A 216 7.99 8.74 7.95
N VAL A 217 8.02 10.03 8.34
CA VAL A 217 9.13 10.94 8.03
C VAL A 217 10.39 10.53 8.80
N ALA A 218 10.26 10.21 10.11
CA ALA A 218 11.39 9.77 10.93
C ALA A 218 12.04 8.50 10.37
N ILE A 219 11.24 7.51 9.95
CA ILE A 219 11.73 6.29 9.31
C ILE A 219 12.50 6.61 8.02
N ALA A 220 11.92 7.46 7.16
CA ALA A 220 12.56 7.80 5.89
C ALA A 220 13.85 8.60 6.09
N LEU A 221 13.91 9.49 7.09
CA LEU A 221 15.12 10.19 7.49
C LEU A 221 16.21 9.23 8.01
N ALA A 222 15.85 8.28 8.86
CA ALA A 222 16.79 7.27 9.34
C ALA A 222 17.36 6.41 8.20
N VAL A 223 16.53 6.02 7.21
CA VAL A 223 16.99 5.32 6.01
C VAL A 223 17.94 6.18 5.17
N ALA A 224 17.64 7.47 5.00
CA ALA A 224 18.46 8.41 4.26
C ALA A 224 19.83 8.61 4.93
N GLU A 225 19.85 8.78 6.26
CA GLU A 225 21.06 8.91 7.05
C GLU A 225 21.97 7.68 6.95
N LEU A 226 21.40 6.47 6.99
CA LEU A 226 22.14 5.21 6.79
C LEU A 226 22.87 5.16 5.44
N LEU A 227 22.40 5.90 4.44
CA LEU A 227 22.96 5.98 3.10
C LEU A 227 23.74 7.27 2.85
N GLY A 228 23.99 8.04 3.91
CA GLY A 228 24.84 9.23 3.87
C GLY A 228 24.17 10.47 3.26
N VAL A 229 22.84 10.50 3.18
CA VAL A 229 22.09 11.69 2.76
C VAL A 229 21.82 12.55 3.99
N ASP A 230 22.20 13.82 3.92
CA ASP A 230 21.94 14.76 5.02
C ASP A 230 20.43 15.04 5.18
N ARG A 231 20.04 15.46 6.39
CA ARG A 231 18.64 15.63 6.79
C ARG A 231 17.87 16.63 5.92
N GLU A 232 18.48 17.77 5.61
CA GLU A 232 17.79 18.84 4.87
C GLU A 232 17.58 18.42 3.42
N THR A 233 18.58 17.83 2.79
CA THR A 233 18.52 17.27 1.44
C THR A 233 17.48 16.14 1.38
N ALA A 234 17.44 15.27 2.39
CA ALA A 234 16.46 14.20 2.48
C ALA A 234 15.03 14.73 2.58
N LEU A 235 14.80 15.73 3.44
CA LEU A 235 13.49 16.40 3.59
C LEU A 235 13.04 17.05 2.29
N GLN A 236 13.92 17.79 1.61
CA GLN A 236 13.57 18.39 0.33
C GLN A 236 13.18 17.32 -0.70
N GLY A 237 13.93 16.24 -0.80
CA GLY A 237 13.59 15.12 -1.69
C GLY A 237 12.28 14.40 -1.33
N MET A 238 11.90 14.41 -0.04
CA MET A 238 10.59 13.90 0.39
C MET A 238 9.44 14.85 0.03
N TYR A 239 9.64 16.18 0.14
CA TYR A 239 8.65 17.17 -0.26
C TYR A 239 8.34 17.11 -1.76
N ASP A 240 9.36 16.83 -2.56
CA ASP A 240 9.25 16.70 -4.02
C ASP A 240 8.66 15.34 -4.45
N ALA A 241 8.54 14.39 -3.52
CA ALA A 241 8.01 13.06 -3.84
C ALA A 241 6.50 13.12 -4.04
N PRO A 242 5.98 12.57 -5.17
CA PRO A 242 4.55 12.52 -5.38
C PRO A 242 3.87 11.65 -4.33
N PRO A 243 2.71 12.06 -3.80
CA PRO A 243 1.93 11.26 -2.85
C PRO A 243 1.42 9.96 -3.47
N ASP A 244 0.98 9.02 -2.63
CA ASP A 244 0.25 7.85 -3.11
C ASP A 244 -1.11 8.28 -3.69
N PRO A 245 -1.58 7.71 -4.82
CA PRO A 245 -2.85 8.12 -5.44
C PRO A 245 -4.09 8.07 -4.55
N GLY A 246 -4.02 7.39 -3.42
CA GLY A 246 -5.13 7.32 -2.46
C GLY A 246 -4.89 8.10 -1.16
N VAL A 247 -3.79 8.87 -1.07
CA VAL A 247 -3.46 9.59 0.16
C VAL A 247 -4.52 10.63 0.51
N LEU A 248 -4.74 10.83 1.81
CA LEU A 248 -5.66 11.85 2.31
C LEU A 248 -5.25 13.24 1.79
N SER A 249 -6.12 13.85 0.98
CA SER A 249 -5.96 15.20 0.46
C SER A 249 -7.29 15.94 0.48
N VAL A 250 -7.23 17.27 0.56
CA VAL A 250 -8.40 18.13 0.37
C VAL A 250 -8.09 19.12 -0.73
N GLU A 251 -8.81 19.00 -1.82
CA GLU A 251 -8.67 19.84 -2.98
C GLU A 251 -9.88 20.76 -3.11
N ARG A 252 -9.67 21.94 -3.67
CA ARG A 252 -10.72 22.96 -3.83
C ARG A 252 -10.95 23.19 -5.30
N TYR A 253 -12.20 23.00 -5.73
CA TYR A 253 -12.61 23.15 -7.10
C TYR A 253 -13.75 24.16 -7.25
N ARG A 254 -13.85 24.70 -8.44
CA ARG A 254 -15.01 25.46 -8.88
C ARG A 254 -15.71 24.70 -10.01
N THR A 255 -16.98 24.36 -9.82
CA THR A 255 -17.76 23.69 -10.87
C THR A 255 -18.06 24.67 -12.02
N HIS A 256 -18.41 24.13 -13.18
CA HIS A 256 -18.83 24.95 -14.35
C HIS A 256 -20.04 25.86 -14.06
N GLU A 257 -20.87 25.47 -13.08
CA GLU A 257 -22.01 26.29 -12.59
C GLU A 257 -21.57 27.33 -11.55
N GLY A 258 -20.28 27.43 -11.24
CA GLY A 258 -19.72 28.37 -10.27
C GLY A 258 -19.85 27.95 -8.80
N LYS A 259 -20.30 26.72 -8.50
CA LYS A 259 -20.33 26.18 -7.14
C LYS A 259 -18.92 25.95 -6.63
N ARG A 260 -18.70 26.17 -5.33
CA ARG A 260 -17.44 25.86 -4.63
C ARG A 260 -17.50 24.45 -4.06
N LEU A 261 -16.49 23.66 -4.34
CA LEU A 261 -16.39 22.27 -3.91
C LEU A 261 -15.08 22.04 -3.15
N ARG A 262 -15.18 21.61 -1.89
CA ARG A 262 -14.07 21.02 -1.13
C ARG A 262 -14.17 19.52 -1.27
N PHE A 263 -13.20 18.93 -1.93
CA PHE A 263 -13.15 17.48 -2.15
C PHE A 263 -12.11 16.84 -1.23
N ALA A 264 -12.55 15.96 -0.34
CA ALA A 264 -11.67 15.17 0.52
C ALA A 264 -11.52 13.74 -0.02
N ASN A 265 -10.31 13.41 -0.46
CA ASN A 265 -9.94 12.07 -0.90
C ASN A 265 -9.54 11.21 0.31
N VAL A 266 -10.45 10.35 0.78
CA VAL A 266 -10.24 9.47 1.94
C VAL A 266 -10.13 7.99 1.51
N PHE A 267 -9.94 7.71 0.24
CA PHE A 267 -9.84 6.33 -0.29
C PHE A 267 -8.69 5.49 0.28
N ALA A 268 -7.67 6.12 0.87
CA ALA A 268 -6.58 5.39 1.53
C ALA A 268 -7.01 4.74 2.85
N ALA A 269 -8.07 5.22 3.49
CA ALA A 269 -8.65 4.60 4.66
C ALA A 269 -9.39 3.31 4.25
N ASN A 270 -8.92 2.18 4.75
CA ASN A 270 -9.41 0.87 4.31
C ASN A 270 -10.42 0.24 5.29
N ASP A 271 -10.75 0.91 6.38
CA ASP A 271 -11.61 0.45 7.44
C ASP A 271 -12.46 1.61 7.99
N PRO A 272 -13.59 1.31 8.66
CA PRO A 272 -14.49 2.29 9.24
C PRO A 272 -13.82 3.27 10.21
N GLU A 273 -13.03 2.77 11.14
CA GLU A 273 -12.38 3.56 12.19
C GLU A 273 -11.41 4.59 11.59
N SER A 274 -10.50 4.15 10.73
CA SER A 274 -9.57 5.05 10.03
C SER A 274 -10.30 6.07 9.16
N THR A 275 -11.40 5.67 8.53
CA THR A 275 -12.22 6.56 7.70
C THR A 275 -12.82 7.68 8.54
N LEU A 276 -13.49 7.33 9.65
CA LEU A 276 -14.10 8.30 10.56
C LEU A 276 -13.04 9.21 11.20
N MET A 277 -11.92 8.65 11.65
CA MET A 277 -10.81 9.41 12.23
C MET A 277 -10.30 10.48 11.27
N ASN A 278 -10.04 10.11 10.01
CA ASN A 278 -9.55 11.03 8.99
C ASN A 278 -10.57 12.15 8.70
N ILE A 279 -11.85 11.80 8.57
CA ILE A 279 -12.91 12.79 8.28
C ILE A 279 -13.09 13.75 9.45
N ASN A 280 -13.12 13.24 10.68
CA ASN A 280 -13.23 14.09 11.89
C ASN A 280 -12.04 15.05 12.00
N GLN A 281 -10.83 14.57 11.74
CA GLN A 281 -9.65 15.42 11.71
C GLN A 281 -9.76 16.54 10.66
N LEU A 282 -10.28 16.25 9.46
CA LEU A 282 -10.49 17.28 8.43
C LEU A 282 -11.56 18.31 8.83
N LEU A 283 -12.60 17.88 9.56
CA LEU A 283 -13.61 18.76 10.14
C LEU A 283 -13.02 19.66 11.21
N ASP A 284 -12.24 19.09 12.15
CA ASP A 284 -11.59 19.83 13.24
C ASP A 284 -10.60 20.89 12.72
N LEU A 285 -9.90 20.58 11.63
CA LEU A 285 -9.00 21.51 10.93
C LEU A 285 -9.76 22.56 10.09
N GLY A 286 -11.08 22.47 9.94
CA GLY A 286 -11.85 23.35 9.07
C GLY A 286 -11.54 23.16 7.57
N ALA A 287 -10.91 22.05 7.21
CA ALA A 287 -10.58 21.72 5.83
C ALA A 287 -11.83 21.42 5.01
N ILE A 288 -12.78 20.76 5.65
CA ILE A 288 -14.14 20.48 5.16
C ILE A 288 -15.14 20.95 6.20
N HIS A 289 -16.39 21.11 5.81
CA HIS A 289 -17.48 21.55 6.71
C HIS A 289 -18.75 20.74 6.50
N ARG A 290 -19.60 20.72 7.50
CA ARG A 290 -20.94 20.11 7.43
C ARG A 290 -21.94 21.09 6.76
N PRO A 291 -22.98 20.62 6.05
CA PRO A 291 -23.28 19.20 5.82
C PRO A 291 -22.28 18.56 4.82
N LEU A 292 -21.90 17.31 5.10
CA LEU A 292 -21.07 16.54 4.19
C LEU A 292 -21.91 15.93 3.08
N ASN A 293 -21.32 15.79 1.90
CA ASN A 293 -21.79 14.87 0.87
C ASN A 293 -20.77 13.74 0.78
N VAL A 294 -21.22 12.49 0.73
CA VAL A 294 -20.35 11.31 0.77
C VAL A 294 -20.44 10.54 -0.53
N VAL A 295 -19.31 10.16 -1.10
CA VAL A 295 -19.23 9.20 -2.21
C VAL A 295 -18.71 7.88 -1.67
N ILE A 296 -19.43 6.78 -1.85
CA ILE A 296 -18.99 5.42 -1.57
C ILE A 296 -18.66 4.74 -2.89
N ASN A 297 -17.40 4.39 -3.12
CA ASN A 297 -17.03 3.59 -4.29
C ASN A 297 -17.00 2.10 -3.97
N CYS A 298 -17.89 1.35 -4.61
CA CYS A 298 -18.09 -0.09 -4.43
C CYS A 298 -17.26 -0.92 -5.39
N ARG A 299 -16.78 -2.10 -4.92
CA ARG A 299 -16.06 -3.08 -5.74
C ARG A 299 -16.61 -4.49 -5.53
N PRO A 300 -16.62 -5.34 -6.59
CA PRO A 300 -17.16 -6.70 -6.49
C PRO A 300 -16.29 -7.66 -5.66
N ASP A 301 -14.99 -7.38 -5.54
CA ASP A 301 -14.04 -8.14 -4.73
C ASP A 301 -13.93 -7.65 -3.28
N ARG A 302 -14.73 -6.65 -2.88
CA ARG A 302 -14.72 -6.00 -1.56
C ARG A 302 -16.13 -5.75 -1.00
N VAL A 303 -17.02 -6.70 -1.19
CA VAL A 303 -18.45 -6.57 -0.81
C VAL A 303 -18.65 -6.27 0.68
N GLU A 304 -17.87 -6.90 1.56
CA GLU A 304 -17.89 -6.65 3.00
C GLU A 304 -17.53 -5.18 3.31
N ARG A 305 -16.43 -4.70 2.75
CA ARG A 305 -16.01 -3.29 2.92
C ARG A 305 -17.05 -2.31 2.37
N ASN A 306 -17.70 -2.63 1.25
CA ASN A 306 -18.78 -1.78 0.74
C ASN A 306 -19.89 -1.63 1.78
N GLY A 307 -20.26 -2.73 2.47
CA GLY A 307 -21.23 -2.72 3.57
C GLY A 307 -20.75 -1.88 4.74
N GLN A 308 -19.53 -2.10 5.22
CA GLN A 308 -18.92 -1.34 6.31
C GLN A 308 -18.94 0.18 6.06
N MET A 309 -18.69 0.62 4.82
CA MET A 309 -18.80 2.04 4.45
C MET A 309 -20.24 2.54 4.46
N GLY A 310 -21.21 1.69 4.22
CA GLY A 310 -22.65 2.02 4.39
C GLY A 310 -23.04 2.15 5.85
N GLU A 311 -22.50 1.33 6.73
CA GLU A 311 -22.82 1.31 8.17
C GLU A 311 -22.38 2.59 8.89
N ILE A 312 -21.26 3.24 8.48
CA ILE A 312 -20.76 4.47 9.12
C ILE A 312 -21.47 5.75 8.67
N ILE A 313 -22.42 5.67 7.76
CA ILE A 313 -23.12 6.86 7.24
C ILE A 313 -23.80 7.69 8.33
N PRO A 314 -24.41 7.11 9.38
CA PRO A 314 -24.96 7.91 10.48
C PRO A 314 -23.95 8.79 11.20
N ASP A 315 -22.72 8.32 11.39
CA ASP A 315 -21.65 9.06 12.07
C ASP A 315 -21.18 10.27 11.24
N LEU A 316 -21.37 10.21 9.94
CA LEU A 316 -21.02 11.28 9.00
C LEU A 316 -22.14 12.32 8.84
N GLU A 317 -23.40 11.97 9.12
CA GLU A 317 -24.60 12.83 8.99
C GLU A 317 -24.68 13.57 7.64
N PRO A 318 -24.54 12.87 6.49
CA PRO A 318 -24.42 13.52 5.18
C PRO A 318 -25.75 14.08 4.71
N GLY A 319 -25.67 15.14 3.87
CA GLY A 319 -26.81 15.63 3.09
C GLY A 319 -27.21 14.65 1.99
N HIS A 320 -26.21 14.18 1.21
CA HIS A 320 -26.38 13.15 0.18
C HIS A 320 -25.32 12.05 0.33
N VAL A 321 -25.69 10.83 -0.07
CA VAL A 321 -24.77 9.68 -0.19
C VAL A 321 -24.81 9.21 -1.64
N PHE A 322 -23.75 9.44 -2.38
CA PHE A 322 -23.61 8.98 -3.75
C PHE A 322 -22.92 7.63 -3.74
N VAL A 323 -23.50 6.63 -4.37
CA VAL A 323 -22.90 5.30 -4.47
C VAL A 323 -22.49 5.07 -5.91
N ILE A 324 -21.19 4.85 -6.13
CA ILE A 324 -20.59 4.56 -7.44
C ILE A 324 -19.95 3.16 -7.42
N GLY A 325 -19.66 2.61 -8.58
CA GLY A 325 -19.09 1.26 -8.71
C GLY A 325 -20.13 0.16 -8.54
N HIS A 326 -19.66 -1.09 -8.45
CA HIS A 326 -20.52 -2.27 -8.41
C HIS A 326 -19.99 -3.29 -7.37
N PRO A 327 -20.85 -3.98 -6.60
CA PRO A 327 -22.32 -3.83 -6.51
C PRO A 327 -22.72 -2.70 -5.53
N ALA A 328 -23.39 -1.65 -6.02
CA ALA A 328 -23.88 -0.55 -5.20
C ALA A 328 -24.84 -1.01 -4.08
N LYS A 329 -25.61 -2.07 -4.35
CA LYS A 329 -26.57 -2.64 -3.42
C LYS A 329 -25.93 -3.05 -2.08
N SER A 330 -24.69 -3.53 -2.07
CA SER A 330 -24.00 -3.94 -0.84
C SER A 330 -23.77 -2.79 0.15
N ALA A 331 -23.50 -1.58 -0.36
CA ALA A 331 -23.41 -0.39 0.48
C ALA A 331 -24.79 0.15 0.85
N ILE A 332 -25.71 0.27 -0.12
CA ILE A 332 -27.04 0.85 0.09
C ILE A 332 -27.86 0.05 1.11
N ASP A 333 -27.82 -1.28 1.06
CA ASP A 333 -28.54 -2.14 2.01
C ASP A 333 -27.99 -2.03 3.44
N ALA A 334 -26.70 -1.73 3.59
CA ALA A 334 -26.05 -1.53 4.88
C ALA A 334 -26.30 -0.13 5.48
N ILE A 335 -26.69 0.86 4.65
CA ILE A 335 -27.06 2.18 5.16
C ILE A 335 -28.34 2.04 6.02
N PRO A 336 -28.35 2.53 7.28
CA PRO A 336 -29.52 2.57 8.12
C PRO A 336 -30.73 3.23 7.46
N VAL A 337 -31.93 2.73 7.76
CA VAL A 337 -33.17 3.08 7.05
C VAL A 337 -33.44 4.58 7.04
N GLU A 338 -33.13 5.28 8.13
CA GLU A 338 -33.30 6.73 8.28
C GLU A 338 -32.43 7.57 7.33
N TYR A 339 -31.29 7.03 6.87
CA TYR A 339 -30.38 7.68 5.93
C TYR A 339 -30.52 7.18 4.49
N ARG A 340 -31.20 6.05 4.29
CA ARG A 340 -31.32 5.39 2.98
C ARG A 340 -31.98 6.27 1.91
N SER A 341 -32.89 7.15 2.31
CA SER A 341 -33.54 8.10 1.41
C SER A 341 -32.57 9.16 0.82
N ARG A 342 -31.39 9.34 1.45
CA ARG A 342 -30.34 10.26 0.99
C ARG A 342 -29.37 9.57 0.01
N ALA A 343 -29.47 8.25 -0.15
CA ALA A 343 -28.61 7.47 -1.01
C ALA A 343 -29.06 7.54 -2.47
N VAL A 344 -28.12 7.83 -3.34
CA VAL A 344 -28.33 7.92 -4.78
C VAL A 344 -27.36 6.97 -5.47
N ASP A 345 -27.88 5.94 -6.14
CA ASP A 345 -27.10 5.06 -6.98
C ASP A 345 -26.78 5.76 -8.30
N LEU A 346 -25.50 6.11 -8.45
CA LEU A 346 -24.98 6.72 -9.68
C LEU A 346 -24.46 5.69 -10.69
N GLY A 347 -24.37 4.41 -10.30
CA GLY A 347 -24.04 3.30 -11.17
C GLY A 347 -22.55 2.96 -11.23
N GLY A 348 -22.24 2.00 -12.09
CA GLY A 348 -20.91 1.41 -12.27
C GLY A 348 -20.38 1.54 -13.71
N ASP A 349 -19.38 0.71 -14.05
CA ASP A 349 -18.53 0.78 -15.27
C ASP A 349 -19.23 0.82 -16.63
N ARG A 350 -20.54 0.60 -16.65
CA ARG A 350 -21.34 0.61 -17.90
C ARG A 350 -22.07 1.91 -18.17
N ARG A 351 -21.93 2.90 -17.27
CA ARG A 351 -22.53 4.23 -17.44
C ARG A 351 -21.49 5.20 -17.95
N ASP A 352 -21.97 6.19 -18.71
CA ASP A 352 -21.14 7.30 -19.17
C ASP A 352 -20.59 8.08 -17.96
N PRO A 353 -19.27 8.22 -17.84
CA PRO A 353 -18.65 8.99 -16.77
C PRO A 353 -19.14 10.43 -16.69
N GLU A 354 -19.38 11.08 -17.82
CA GLU A 354 -19.90 12.46 -17.86
C GLU A 354 -21.32 12.55 -17.28
N GLU A 355 -22.15 11.52 -17.50
CA GLU A 355 -23.53 11.50 -16.97
C GLU A 355 -23.52 11.44 -15.44
N PHE A 356 -22.70 10.56 -14.84
CA PHE A 356 -22.68 10.46 -13.38
C PHE A 356 -22.07 11.70 -12.72
N MET A 357 -21.02 12.30 -13.29
CA MET A 357 -20.42 13.54 -12.81
C MET A 357 -21.38 14.71 -12.89
N THR A 358 -22.07 14.88 -14.02
CA THR A 358 -23.10 15.92 -14.19
C THR A 358 -24.20 15.77 -13.14
N ARG A 359 -24.66 14.55 -12.88
CA ARG A 359 -25.69 14.28 -11.87
C ARG A 359 -25.18 14.53 -10.46
N LEU A 360 -23.96 14.12 -10.12
CA LEU A 360 -23.34 14.35 -8.82
C LEU A 360 -23.19 15.85 -8.56
N LEU A 361 -22.53 16.57 -9.47
CA LEU A 361 -22.27 18.00 -9.32
C LEU A 361 -23.57 18.83 -9.33
N GLY A 362 -24.59 18.42 -10.11
CA GLY A 362 -25.89 19.06 -10.14
C GLY A 362 -26.63 19.03 -8.80
N MET A 363 -26.42 17.96 -8.00
CA MET A 363 -27.07 17.78 -6.69
C MET A 363 -26.34 18.50 -5.55
N LEU A 364 -25.12 19.01 -5.76
CA LEU A 364 -24.36 19.73 -4.74
C LEU A 364 -24.91 21.15 -4.53
N ASP A 365 -24.85 21.61 -3.29
CA ASP A 365 -25.12 23.00 -2.91
C ASP A 365 -24.05 23.95 -3.45
N PRO A 366 -24.30 25.30 -3.47
CA PRO A 366 -23.32 26.28 -3.94
C PRO A 366 -21.97 26.30 -3.23
N ASP A 367 -21.90 25.81 -2.00
CA ASP A 367 -20.66 25.60 -1.22
C ASP A 367 -20.76 24.26 -0.50
N SER A 368 -20.04 23.27 -1.00
CA SER A 368 -20.18 21.87 -0.57
C SER A 368 -18.85 21.24 -0.20
N SER A 369 -18.92 20.35 0.79
CA SER A 369 -17.84 19.39 1.09
C SER A 369 -18.25 18.00 0.58
N LEU A 370 -17.42 17.39 -0.28
CA LEU A 370 -17.60 16.07 -0.84
C LEU A 370 -16.48 15.17 -0.32
N VAL A 371 -16.84 14.07 0.34
CA VAL A 371 -15.88 13.13 0.93
C VAL A 371 -15.97 11.80 0.21
N ALA A 372 -14.87 11.32 -0.35
CA ALA A 372 -14.81 10.04 -1.05
C ALA A 372 -14.21 8.95 -0.17
N ILE A 373 -14.97 7.87 0.06
CA ILE A 373 -14.63 6.75 0.92
C ILE A 373 -14.78 5.40 0.20
N GLY A 374 -14.22 4.34 0.80
CA GLY A 374 -14.27 2.99 0.26
C GLY A 374 -13.03 2.67 -0.56
N ASN A 375 -13.17 2.35 -1.83
CA ASN A 375 -12.06 1.93 -2.69
C ASN A 375 -11.75 2.98 -3.75
N ILE A 376 -10.47 3.19 -4.07
CA ILE A 376 -10.10 4.12 -5.15
C ILE A 376 -10.32 3.54 -6.55
N HIS A 377 -10.08 2.22 -6.75
CA HIS A 377 -10.11 1.61 -8.08
C HIS A 377 -11.48 1.58 -8.74
N GLY A 378 -11.46 1.57 -10.07
CA GLY A 378 -12.66 1.59 -10.91
C GLY A 378 -13.29 2.97 -10.95
N GLN A 379 -14.56 3.11 -10.57
CA GLN A 379 -15.25 4.39 -10.63
C GLN A 379 -14.66 5.48 -9.72
N GLY A 380 -13.89 5.10 -8.69
CA GLY A 380 -13.16 6.07 -7.88
C GLY A 380 -12.05 6.78 -8.64
N GLU A 381 -11.31 6.07 -9.49
CA GLU A 381 -10.29 6.67 -10.37
C GLU A 381 -10.92 7.62 -11.39
N VAL A 382 -12.04 7.21 -11.99
CA VAL A 382 -12.82 8.04 -12.93
C VAL A 382 -13.33 9.30 -12.24
N LEU A 383 -13.82 9.21 -11.00
CA LEU A 383 -14.20 10.37 -10.20
C LEU A 383 -13.04 11.36 -10.03
N LEU A 384 -11.84 10.86 -9.67
CA LEU A 384 -10.66 11.69 -9.47
C LEU A 384 -10.21 12.37 -10.75
N GLU A 385 -10.20 11.65 -11.88
CA GLU A 385 -9.86 12.20 -13.20
C GLU A 385 -10.77 13.36 -13.58
N HIS A 386 -12.09 13.19 -13.45
CA HIS A 386 -13.05 14.26 -13.79
C HIS A 386 -13.01 15.44 -12.82
N LEU A 387 -12.75 15.20 -11.53
CA LEU A 387 -12.58 16.30 -10.58
C LEU A 387 -11.30 17.10 -10.89
N ALA A 388 -10.22 16.44 -11.31
CA ALA A 388 -8.97 17.10 -11.70
C ALA A 388 -9.12 18.00 -12.96
N GLU A 389 -10.14 17.80 -13.78
CA GLU A 389 -10.47 18.67 -14.93
C GLU A 389 -11.19 19.96 -14.51
N LEU A 390 -11.72 20.02 -13.28
CA LEU A 390 -12.38 21.23 -12.78
C LEU A 390 -11.35 22.32 -12.45
N PRO A 391 -11.68 23.59 -12.69
CA PRO A 391 -10.83 24.71 -12.27
C PRO A 391 -10.59 24.69 -10.76
N ALA A 392 -9.35 24.95 -10.34
CA ALA A 392 -9.03 25.18 -8.94
C ALA A 392 -9.74 26.42 -8.41
N ASP A 393 -10.21 26.40 -7.15
CA ASP A 393 -10.82 27.56 -6.50
C ASP A 393 -9.79 28.35 -5.69
N ASP A 394 -9.10 29.32 -6.34
CA ASP A 394 -8.12 30.22 -5.73
C ASP A 394 -8.77 31.43 -5.00
N SER A 395 -10.09 31.50 -4.94
CA SER A 395 -10.82 32.69 -4.46
C SER A 395 -10.83 32.88 -2.94
N ALA A 396 -10.35 31.92 -2.15
CA ALA A 396 -10.01 32.15 -0.76
C ALA A 396 -8.56 32.63 -0.70
N GLY A 397 -8.34 33.93 -0.61
CA GLY A 397 -7.03 34.60 -0.61
C GLY A 397 -6.07 34.16 0.52
N GLY A 398 -5.68 32.94 0.45
CA GLY A 398 -4.56 32.25 1.08
C GLY A 398 -4.02 31.37 -0.02
N THR A 399 -2.73 31.48 -0.27
CA THR A 399 -1.95 30.48 -1.00
C THR A 399 -2.65 29.13 -0.91
N SER A 400 -2.59 28.34 -1.96
CA SER A 400 -2.87 26.89 -1.91
C SER A 400 -1.85 26.26 -0.94
N GLU A 401 -1.89 26.70 0.31
CA GLU A 401 -1.19 26.04 1.38
C GLU A 401 -1.89 24.70 1.53
N PRO A 402 -1.18 23.62 1.30
CA PRO A 402 -1.65 22.30 1.64
C PRO A 402 -2.11 22.38 3.10
N ILE A 403 -3.32 21.88 3.38
CA ILE A 403 -3.83 21.86 4.74
C ILE A 403 -2.98 20.84 5.48
N HIS A 404 -1.93 21.36 6.09
CA HIS A 404 -1.16 20.59 7.05
C HIS A 404 -2.08 20.35 8.25
N ALA A 405 -2.20 19.11 8.65
CA ALA A 405 -2.58 18.80 10.01
C ALA A 405 -1.57 19.58 10.88
N GLY A 406 -1.93 20.81 11.25
CA GLY A 406 -1.22 21.48 12.31
C GLY A 406 -1.18 20.46 13.42
N SER A 407 0.00 20.15 13.94
CA SER A 407 0.13 19.40 15.15
C SER A 407 -0.64 20.19 16.24
N GLY A 408 -1.96 19.95 16.25
CA GLY A 408 -2.54 19.86 17.55
C GLY A 408 -1.80 18.67 18.16
N ALA A 409 -0.65 18.93 18.77
CA ALA A 409 -0.23 18.08 19.85
C ALA A 409 -1.53 17.78 20.58
N TYR A 410 -1.90 16.50 20.72
CA TYR A 410 -2.87 16.12 21.70
C TYR A 410 -2.31 16.58 23.04
N SER A 411 -2.43 17.86 23.33
CA SER A 411 -2.50 18.35 24.68
C SER A 411 -3.84 17.80 25.14
N VAL A 412 -3.81 16.61 25.71
CA VAL A 412 -4.88 16.16 26.59
C VAL A 412 -5.17 17.37 27.48
N PRO A 413 -6.37 17.93 27.41
CA PRO A 413 -6.66 19.09 28.26
C PRO A 413 -6.30 18.69 29.67
N GLU A 414 -5.55 19.52 30.39
CA GLU A 414 -4.98 19.26 31.74
C GLU A 414 -6.05 18.76 32.76
N HIS A 415 -7.32 18.97 32.46
CA HIS A 415 -8.47 18.51 33.26
C HIS A 415 -8.92 17.05 32.98
N LEU A 416 -8.34 16.34 31.98
CA LEU A 416 -8.61 14.93 31.72
C LEU A 416 -7.55 13.98 32.31
N GLU A 417 -6.39 14.52 32.78
CA GLU A 417 -5.36 13.69 33.42
C GLU A 417 -5.74 13.15 34.81
N THR A 418 -6.81 13.67 35.43
CA THR A 418 -7.22 13.28 36.77
C THR A 418 -8.54 12.53 36.86
N ALA A 419 -9.24 12.31 35.75
CA ALA A 419 -10.43 11.49 35.74
C ALA A 419 -10.06 10.02 35.48
N PRO A 420 -10.43 9.06 36.37
CA PRO A 420 -10.28 7.64 36.02
C PRO A 420 -11.12 7.39 34.77
N LEU A 421 -10.52 6.79 33.74
CA LEU A 421 -11.19 6.30 32.55
C LEU A 421 -12.35 5.41 33.01
N CYS A 422 -13.57 5.94 33.02
CA CYS A 422 -14.76 5.15 33.06
C CYS A 422 -14.82 4.35 31.75
N VAL A 423 -14.24 3.16 31.76
CA VAL A 423 -14.55 2.16 30.76
C VAL A 423 -16.07 1.91 30.88
N PRO A 424 -16.88 2.13 29.85
CA PRO A 424 -18.28 1.73 29.92
C PRO A 424 -18.32 0.23 30.19
N HIS A 425 -18.96 -0.15 31.29
CA HIS A 425 -19.22 -1.54 31.57
C HIS A 425 -20.19 -2.02 30.49
N ILE A 426 -19.66 -2.69 29.47
CA ILE A 426 -20.48 -3.37 28.46
C ILE A 426 -21.18 -4.50 29.22
N ASP A 427 -22.47 -4.32 29.40
CA ASP A 427 -23.34 -5.28 30.06
C ASP A 427 -23.28 -6.59 29.25
N SER A 428 -22.77 -7.65 29.85
CA SER A 428 -22.54 -8.99 29.26
C SER A 428 -23.85 -9.71 28.85
N HIS A 429 -24.98 -8.98 28.73
CA HIS A 429 -26.29 -9.52 28.39
C HIS A 429 -26.88 -9.05 27.06
N GLN A 430 -26.13 -8.32 26.20
CA GLN A 430 -26.60 -8.16 24.83
C GLN A 430 -26.26 -9.42 24.03
N ARG A 431 -27.27 -10.27 23.86
CA ARG A 431 -27.22 -11.50 23.07
C ARG A 431 -27.02 -11.16 21.60
N TYR A 432 -25.93 -11.67 21.04
CA TYR A 432 -25.78 -11.81 19.59
C TYR A 432 -26.85 -12.79 19.06
N PRO A 433 -27.31 -12.67 17.80
CA PRO A 433 -28.28 -13.57 17.21
C PRO A 433 -27.79 -15.02 17.26
N GLU A 434 -28.66 -15.94 17.71
CA GLU A 434 -28.39 -17.38 17.94
C GLU A 434 -27.80 -18.16 16.76
N ALA A 435 -27.72 -17.58 15.57
CA ALA A 435 -27.11 -18.21 14.38
C ALA A 435 -25.58 -18.25 14.37
N TYR A 436 -24.89 -17.50 15.26
CA TYR A 436 -23.42 -17.48 15.32
C TYR A 436 -22.85 -18.44 16.36
N GLU A 437 -23.61 -18.78 17.40
CA GLU A 437 -23.15 -19.67 18.49
C GLU A 437 -23.12 -21.16 18.11
N ALA A 438 -23.83 -21.59 17.07
CA ALA A 438 -23.93 -23.02 16.70
C ALA A 438 -22.66 -23.60 16.03
N ARG A 439 -21.64 -22.79 15.72
CA ARG A 439 -20.42 -23.28 15.03
C ARG A 439 -19.19 -23.46 15.93
N TYR A 440 -19.21 -22.99 17.18
CA TYR A 440 -18.04 -22.98 18.06
C TYR A 440 -18.24 -23.52 19.47
N ALA A 441 -19.37 -24.15 19.76
CA ALA A 441 -19.67 -24.72 21.07
C ALA A 441 -19.52 -26.25 21.08
N ASP A 442 -18.32 -26.78 20.77
CA ASP A 442 -17.95 -28.15 21.11
C ASP A 442 -16.71 -28.13 22.02
N PRO A 443 -16.86 -28.38 23.33
CA PRO A 443 -15.76 -28.32 24.30
C PRO A 443 -14.81 -29.53 24.21
N HIS A 444 -14.95 -30.43 23.23
CA HIS A 444 -14.13 -31.62 23.05
C HIS A 444 -13.29 -31.62 21.76
N HIS A 445 -13.25 -30.53 21.03
CA HIS A 445 -12.34 -30.45 19.87
C HIS A 445 -10.91 -30.18 20.34
N VAL A 446 -10.20 -31.27 20.61
CA VAL A 446 -8.75 -31.27 20.71
C VAL A 446 -8.22 -30.96 19.31
N ALA A 447 -7.58 -29.82 19.14
CA ALA A 447 -6.94 -29.44 17.89
C ALA A 447 -5.92 -30.52 17.52
N GLU A 448 -6.20 -31.30 16.49
CA GLU A 448 -5.19 -32.15 15.87
C GLU A 448 -4.10 -31.28 15.24
N PRO A 449 -2.82 -31.69 15.35
CA PRO A 449 -1.72 -30.92 14.76
C PRO A 449 -1.89 -30.87 13.23
N TYR A 450 -1.70 -29.70 12.66
CA TYR A 450 -1.76 -29.40 11.23
C TYR A 450 -1.00 -30.44 10.43
N HIS A 451 -1.74 -31.27 9.71
CA HIS A 451 -1.20 -32.19 8.72
C HIS A 451 -0.72 -31.39 7.52
N VAL A 452 0.60 -31.37 7.32
CA VAL A 452 1.19 -30.86 6.07
C VAL A 452 0.69 -31.79 4.96
N PRO A 453 0.02 -31.28 3.90
CA PRO A 453 -0.43 -32.13 2.81
C PRO A 453 0.77 -32.79 2.14
N ASP A 454 0.76 -34.11 2.09
CA ASP A 454 1.71 -34.90 1.34
C ASP A 454 1.38 -34.78 -0.16
N TRP A 455 2.16 -34.02 -0.90
CA TRP A 455 2.02 -33.78 -2.33
C TRP A 455 2.40 -35.00 -3.19
N SER A 456 2.63 -36.16 -2.60
CA SER A 456 2.93 -37.41 -3.31
C SER A 456 1.69 -38.15 -3.85
N GLN A 457 0.48 -37.72 -3.47
CA GLN A 457 -0.75 -38.33 -3.98
C GLN A 457 -1.22 -37.66 -5.27
N THR A 458 -1.11 -38.40 -6.34
CA THR A 458 -1.61 -38.08 -7.68
C THR A 458 -3.13 -37.88 -7.64
N VAL A 459 -3.60 -36.66 -7.93
CA VAL A 459 -5.04 -36.39 -8.10
C VAL A 459 -5.56 -37.15 -9.30
N GLN A 460 -6.35 -38.19 -9.05
CA GLN A 460 -7.14 -38.85 -10.09
C GLN A 460 -8.32 -37.94 -10.47
N LEU A 461 -8.29 -37.38 -11.65
CA LEU A 461 -9.45 -36.70 -12.24
C LEU A 461 -10.59 -37.70 -12.44
N PRO A 462 -11.83 -37.40 -12.06
CA PRO A 462 -12.97 -38.26 -12.31
C PRO A 462 -13.24 -38.36 -13.83
N ALA A 463 -13.42 -39.59 -14.30
CA ALA A 463 -13.78 -39.89 -15.68
C ALA A 463 -15.10 -39.19 -16.04
N GLN A 464 -15.11 -38.44 -17.14
CA GLN A 464 -16.31 -37.86 -17.72
C GLN A 464 -17.24 -39.03 -18.18
N ARG A 465 -18.44 -39.08 -17.61
CA ARG A 465 -19.52 -39.93 -18.12
C ARG A 465 -20.07 -39.26 -19.38
N ASP A 466 -19.96 -39.96 -20.50
CA ASP A 466 -20.67 -39.66 -21.72
C ASP A 466 -22.18 -39.65 -21.49
N ALA A 467 -22.78 -38.46 -21.57
CA ALA A 467 -24.21 -38.31 -21.73
C ALA A 467 -24.47 -37.87 -23.17
N GLY A 468 -24.89 -38.83 -23.99
CA GLY A 468 -25.23 -38.60 -25.38
C GLY A 468 -26.27 -37.49 -25.55
N ARG A 469 -25.93 -36.47 -26.28
CA ARG A 469 -26.83 -35.44 -26.80
C ARG A 469 -26.88 -35.57 -28.31
N GLN A 470 -28.03 -35.93 -28.82
CA GLN A 470 -28.32 -35.97 -30.25
C GLN A 470 -28.20 -34.56 -30.85
N LEU A 471 -27.37 -34.43 -31.88
CA LEU A 471 -27.20 -33.23 -32.69
C LEU A 471 -28.39 -33.06 -33.64
N HIS A 472 -29.03 -31.90 -33.62
CA HIS A 472 -29.95 -31.43 -34.65
C HIS A 472 -29.16 -30.80 -35.82
N PRO A 473 -29.56 -31.03 -37.10
CA PRO A 473 -28.77 -30.67 -38.27
C PRO A 473 -29.10 -29.25 -38.79
N HIS A 474 -28.90 -28.19 -38.05
CA HIS A 474 -29.08 -26.79 -38.53
C HIS A 474 -28.27 -25.74 -37.75
N ASP A 475 -27.09 -26.02 -37.24
CA ASP A 475 -26.21 -24.98 -36.69
C ASP A 475 -24.98 -24.81 -37.62
N GLU A 476 -25.01 -23.75 -38.43
CA GLU A 476 -23.84 -23.29 -39.18
C GLU A 476 -22.83 -22.63 -38.21
N PRO A 477 -21.51 -22.80 -38.42
CA PRO A 477 -20.49 -22.19 -37.55
C PRO A 477 -20.39 -20.68 -37.81
N VAL A 478 -20.63 -19.88 -36.79
CA VAL A 478 -20.35 -18.43 -36.78
C VAL A 478 -18.84 -18.25 -36.73
N ALA A 479 -18.30 -17.62 -37.79
CA ALA A 479 -16.89 -17.26 -37.88
C ALA A 479 -16.52 -16.19 -36.88
N CYS A 480 -15.42 -16.39 -36.13
CA CYS A 480 -14.81 -15.38 -35.32
C CYS A 480 -14.27 -14.20 -36.18
N PRO A 481 -14.42 -12.94 -35.73
CA PRO A 481 -13.80 -11.81 -36.42
C PRO A 481 -12.27 -11.83 -36.26
N PRO A 482 -11.52 -11.32 -37.27
CA PRO A 482 -10.06 -11.34 -37.25
C PRO A 482 -9.47 -10.36 -36.25
N ASP A 483 -8.35 -10.74 -35.65
CA ASP A 483 -7.50 -9.97 -34.74
C ASP A 483 -7.07 -8.63 -35.36
N PRO A 484 -7.14 -7.49 -34.63
CA PRO A 484 -6.83 -6.16 -35.18
C PRO A 484 -5.35 -5.74 -35.10
N TRP A 485 -4.39 -6.64 -34.91
CA TRP A 485 -2.99 -6.25 -34.86
C TRP A 485 -2.18 -6.81 -36.02
N PRO A 486 -1.55 -5.94 -36.86
CA PRO A 486 -0.68 -6.42 -37.95
C PRO A 486 0.65 -6.92 -37.39
N ALA A 487 1.07 -8.07 -37.92
CA ALA A 487 2.41 -8.60 -37.69
C ALA A 487 3.47 -7.64 -38.27
N LEU A 488 4.47 -7.29 -37.46
CA LEU A 488 5.67 -6.58 -37.92
C LEU A 488 6.56 -7.56 -38.67
N GLU A 489 6.64 -7.41 -39.98
CA GLU A 489 7.62 -8.07 -40.84
C GLU A 489 9.02 -7.46 -40.62
N ASP A 490 10.00 -8.33 -40.45
CA ASP A 490 11.42 -8.01 -40.47
C ASP A 490 11.84 -7.45 -41.83
N THR A 491 12.14 -6.16 -41.92
CA THR A 491 12.89 -5.59 -43.04
C THR A 491 14.27 -5.13 -42.61
N VAL A 492 15.25 -5.92 -43.00
CA VAL A 492 16.68 -5.58 -43.01
C VAL A 492 16.94 -4.53 -44.08
N HIS A 493 17.31 -3.30 -43.69
CA HIS A 493 18.09 -2.40 -44.55
C HIS A 493 18.99 -1.46 -43.73
N GLY A 494 20.19 -1.31 -44.26
CA GLY A 494 21.46 -0.77 -43.78
C GLY A 494 21.51 0.75 -43.47
N PRO A 495 22.74 1.29 -43.33
CA PRO A 495 23.03 2.33 -42.33
C PRO A 495 22.77 3.75 -42.85
N HIS A 496 22.04 4.56 -42.13
CA HIS A 496 22.03 6.01 -42.30
C HIS A 496 22.36 6.74 -40.99
N SER A 497 23.37 7.59 -41.16
CA SER A 497 23.97 8.61 -40.31
C SER A 497 23.07 9.23 -39.23
N ARG A 498 23.58 9.22 -37.99
CA ARG A 498 23.09 9.97 -36.82
C ARG A 498 23.36 11.48 -37.00
N PRO A 499 22.44 12.36 -36.61
CA PRO A 499 22.77 13.74 -36.31
C PRO A 499 23.40 13.88 -34.92
N ALA A 500 24.39 14.74 -34.78
CA ALA A 500 25.13 15.01 -33.57
C ALA A 500 24.29 15.64 -32.46
N ALA A 501 24.41 15.14 -31.23
CA ALA A 501 23.89 15.76 -30.01
C ALA A 501 24.82 16.92 -29.57
N PRO A 502 24.27 17.97 -28.91
CA PRO A 502 25.09 19.06 -28.41
C PRO A 502 25.90 18.62 -27.19
N GLN A 503 27.18 19.03 -27.19
CA GLN A 503 28.14 18.80 -26.11
C GLN A 503 27.74 19.62 -24.87
N GLY A 504 27.23 18.94 -23.82
CA GLY A 504 27.14 19.48 -22.47
C GLY A 504 28.40 19.20 -21.67
N VAL A 505 28.87 20.21 -20.98
CA VAL A 505 30.10 20.25 -20.19
C VAL A 505 30.06 19.17 -19.10
N VAL A 506 31.00 18.22 -19.17
CA VAL A 506 31.20 17.18 -18.16
C VAL A 506 32.07 17.76 -17.04
N GLY A 507 31.47 18.00 -15.86
CA GLY A 507 32.23 18.22 -14.63
C GLY A 507 32.86 16.90 -14.14
N PRO A 508 33.95 16.96 -13.37
CA PRO A 508 34.73 15.78 -13.02
C PRO A 508 33.97 14.81 -12.15
N ARG A 509 33.80 13.58 -12.61
CA ARG A 509 33.32 12.45 -11.79
C ARG A 509 34.26 12.25 -10.61
N ARG A 510 33.76 12.40 -9.39
CA ARG A 510 34.45 11.88 -8.21
C ARG A 510 34.31 10.36 -8.23
N SER A 511 35.45 9.68 -8.38
CA SER A 511 35.56 8.24 -8.18
C SER A 511 35.28 7.91 -6.72
N PHE A 512 34.23 7.15 -6.48
CA PHE A 512 33.92 6.60 -5.18
C PHE A 512 34.80 5.35 -4.99
N GLU A 513 35.83 5.43 -4.15
CA GLU A 513 36.52 4.25 -3.65
C GLU A 513 35.61 3.53 -2.63
N PRO A 514 35.46 2.20 -2.74
CA PRO A 514 34.71 1.46 -1.73
C PRO A 514 35.48 1.51 -0.41
N ARG A 515 34.93 2.23 0.57
CA ARG A 515 35.43 2.17 1.94
C ARG A 515 35.22 0.77 2.48
N THR A 516 36.29 0.16 2.96
CA THR A 516 36.34 -1.07 3.73
C THR A 516 35.33 -1.04 4.88
N PRO A 517 34.77 -2.21 5.26
CA PRO A 517 33.80 -2.26 6.35
C PRO A 517 34.39 -1.69 7.63
N PHE A 518 33.65 -0.79 8.23
CA PHE A 518 33.96 -0.12 9.49
C PHE A 518 34.11 -1.17 10.60
N THR A 519 35.33 -1.48 10.98
CA THR A 519 35.64 -2.12 12.26
C THR A 519 35.73 -1.00 13.29
N ALA A 520 34.68 -0.77 14.03
CA ALA A 520 34.72 0.07 15.23
C ALA A 520 35.46 -0.69 16.33
N PRO A 521 36.36 -0.02 17.09
CA PRO A 521 36.97 -0.61 18.28
C PRO A 521 35.90 -0.87 19.35
N VAL A 522 35.93 -2.05 19.91
CA VAL A 522 35.19 -2.39 21.14
C VAL A 522 35.93 -1.70 22.28
N GLU A 523 35.44 -0.55 22.75
CA GLU A 523 35.83 0.02 24.03
C GLU A 523 34.58 0.20 24.92
N ASP A 524 34.62 -0.63 25.97
CA ASP A 524 34.07 -0.47 27.31
C ASP A 524 32.74 0.27 27.52
N VAL A 525 31.66 -0.52 27.57
CA VAL A 525 30.48 -0.20 28.37
C VAL A 525 30.58 -1.00 29.69
N GLN A 526 31.44 -0.54 30.59
CA GLN A 526 31.31 -0.78 32.02
C GLN A 526 31.33 0.58 32.70
N HIS A 527 30.20 0.96 33.26
CA HIS A 527 29.99 1.77 34.47
C HIS A 527 28.70 2.59 34.40
N TRP A 528 27.60 1.94 34.75
CA TRP A 528 26.50 2.62 35.46
C TRP A 528 25.82 1.60 36.38
N HIS A 529 26.47 1.32 37.49
CA HIS A 529 25.80 0.83 38.69
C HIS A 529 26.26 1.61 39.91
N SER A 530 25.27 1.97 40.70
CA SER A 530 25.35 2.33 42.14
C SER A 530 25.87 3.72 42.51
N SER A 531 24.93 4.54 42.92
CA SER A 531 24.90 5.28 44.22
C SER A 531 23.65 6.17 44.17
N GLY A 532 22.77 6.21 45.10
CA GLY A 532 22.73 5.83 46.48
C GLY A 532 21.37 6.19 47.04
N GLU A 533 21.00 5.47 48.05
CA GLU A 533 19.85 5.70 48.92
C GLU A 533 20.11 6.83 49.95
N PRO A 534 19.23 7.07 50.92
CA PRO A 534 18.17 8.11 50.98
C PRO A 534 18.38 9.13 52.12
N ARG A 535 17.68 10.22 51.99
CA ARG A 535 17.11 10.88 53.20
C ARG A 535 15.95 11.78 52.80
#